data_bdd48c7b1bd748f08b742297bd423b38
#
_entry.id   bdd48c7b1bd748f08b742297bd423b38
#
_cell.length_a   1.000
_cell.length_b   1.000
_cell.length_c   1.000
_cell.angle_alpha   90.00
_cell.angle_beta   90.00
_cell.angle_gamma   90.00
#
_symmetry.space_group_name_H-M   'P 1'
#
loop_
_entity.id
_entity.type
_entity.pdbx_description
1 polymer ?
#
loop_
_entity_poly.entity_id
_entity_poly.type
_entity_poly.pdbx_seq_one_letter_code
_entity_poly.pdbx_strand_id
1 'polypeptide(L)'
;MVSLLNYDEQNIVISMFANHIHVPKVIAKINRTEYSDILRRAGIECVITPRILCTSDILRYVRAAESRQDSEVLALHRMVENQVEALEFRATSKSWYLNVPLKNIPLKKDILVAVIGHTGTAVIPGGDSFFQEGDTVVIVAKSAMTLSNFNDIFAKQP
;
A
#
# COMPACT_ATOMS: atom_id res chain seq x y z
N MET A 1 17.85 -0.73 -17.96
CA MET A 1 18.98 0.10 -17.46
C MET A 1 18.63 0.68 -16.09
N VAL A 2 19.63 0.86 -15.20
CA VAL A 2 19.46 1.52 -13.90
C VAL A 2 20.48 2.65 -13.80
N SER A 3 20.04 3.88 -13.50
CA SER A 3 20.91 5.05 -13.31
C SER A 3 20.95 5.43 -11.83
N LEU A 4 22.13 5.32 -11.20
CA LEU A 4 22.34 5.46 -9.75
C LEU A 4 23.45 6.49 -9.42
N LEU A 5 23.68 7.46 -10.28
CA LEU A 5 24.71 8.48 -10.06
C LEU A 5 24.35 9.39 -8.87
N ASN A 6 25.32 10.15 -8.39
CA ASN A 6 25.11 11.05 -7.23
C ASN A 6 24.33 12.33 -7.59
N TYR A 7 24.27 12.69 -8.86
CA TYR A 7 23.61 13.89 -9.35
C TYR A 7 22.30 13.54 -10.05
N ASP A 8 21.22 14.12 -9.58
CA ASP A 8 19.85 13.85 -10.11
C ASP A 8 19.75 14.24 -11.60
N GLU A 9 20.32 15.37 -11.99
CA GLU A 9 20.31 15.87 -13.36
C GLU A 9 20.97 14.87 -14.33
N GLN A 10 22.08 14.23 -13.92
CA GLN A 10 22.75 13.21 -14.71
C GLN A 10 21.87 11.95 -14.83
N ASN A 11 21.25 11.52 -13.73
CA ASN A 11 20.35 10.38 -13.75
C ASN A 11 19.16 10.65 -14.68
N ILE A 12 18.62 11.86 -14.66
CA ILE A 12 17.52 12.28 -15.54
C ILE A 12 17.95 12.20 -17.01
N VAL A 13 19.04 12.87 -17.38
CA VAL A 13 19.50 12.92 -18.79
C VAL A 13 19.80 11.52 -19.32
N ILE A 14 20.53 10.70 -18.56
CA ILE A 14 20.87 9.33 -18.97
C ILE A 14 19.61 8.47 -19.11
N SER A 15 18.65 8.62 -18.19
CA SER A 15 17.41 7.86 -18.24
C SER A 15 16.53 8.27 -19.41
N MET A 16 16.44 9.57 -19.70
CA MET A 16 15.73 10.08 -20.87
C MET A 16 16.36 9.56 -22.18
N PHE A 17 17.69 9.57 -22.28
CA PHE A 17 18.40 9.02 -23.42
C PHE A 17 18.13 7.53 -23.59
N ALA A 18 18.22 6.75 -22.49
CA ALA A 18 17.94 5.32 -22.54
C ALA A 18 16.50 5.02 -22.96
N ASN A 19 15.54 5.84 -22.52
CA ASN A 19 14.16 5.72 -22.97
C ASN A 19 14.00 6.05 -24.45
N HIS A 20 14.69 7.09 -24.92
CA HIS A 20 14.69 7.49 -26.33
C HIS A 20 15.21 6.38 -27.25
N ILE A 21 16.25 5.66 -26.85
CA ILE A 21 16.78 4.50 -27.61
C ILE A 21 16.04 3.19 -27.32
N HIS A 22 14.85 3.28 -26.74
CA HIS A 22 13.94 2.15 -26.46
C HIS A 22 14.54 1.04 -25.60
N VAL A 23 15.32 1.37 -24.57
CA VAL A 23 15.70 0.39 -23.55
C VAL A 23 14.42 -0.10 -22.84
N PRO A 24 14.15 -1.43 -22.83
CA PRO A 24 12.85 -1.97 -22.41
C PRO A 24 12.42 -1.58 -20.98
N LYS A 25 13.39 -1.38 -20.08
CA LYS A 25 13.10 -0.92 -18.71
C LYS A 25 14.20 0.03 -18.24
N VAL A 26 13.77 1.24 -17.84
CA VAL A 26 14.64 2.27 -17.30
C VAL A 26 14.23 2.58 -15.88
N ILE A 27 15.21 2.56 -14.96
CA ILE A 27 15.04 2.90 -13.55
C ILE A 27 15.96 4.07 -13.23
N ALA A 28 15.41 5.17 -12.73
CA ALA A 28 16.15 6.36 -12.35
C ALA A 28 16.12 6.57 -10.83
N LYS A 29 17.29 6.74 -10.21
CA LYS A 29 17.38 7.23 -8.83
C LYS A 29 17.33 8.76 -8.86
N ILE A 30 16.49 9.36 -8.02
CA ILE A 30 16.49 10.81 -7.73
C ILE A 30 16.41 11.05 -6.23
N ASN A 31 17.04 12.12 -5.78
CA ASN A 31 16.98 12.54 -4.38
C ASN A 31 15.91 13.60 -4.16
N ARG A 32 15.66 14.44 -5.16
CA ARG A 32 14.66 15.52 -5.14
C ARG A 32 13.35 15.05 -5.79
N THR A 33 12.29 15.05 -5.01
CA THR A 33 10.96 14.57 -5.42
C THR A 33 10.33 15.41 -6.53
N GLU A 34 10.72 16.68 -6.65
CA GLU A 34 10.22 17.61 -7.66
C GLU A 34 10.50 17.15 -9.10
N TYR A 35 11.54 16.34 -9.28
CA TYR A 35 11.87 15.78 -10.59
C TYR A 35 11.04 14.55 -10.99
N SER A 36 10.29 13.97 -10.07
CA SER A 36 9.50 12.75 -10.33
C SER A 36 8.50 12.95 -11.45
N ASP A 37 7.81 14.09 -11.47
CA ASP A 37 6.81 14.39 -12.48
C ASP A 37 7.42 14.63 -13.87
N ILE A 38 8.61 15.24 -13.92
CA ILE A 38 9.33 15.46 -15.17
C ILE A 38 9.71 14.12 -15.79
N LEU A 39 10.25 13.20 -14.99
CA LEU A 39 10.65 11.87 -15.45
C LEU A 39 9.44 11.05 -15.91
N ARG A 40 8.35 11.11 -15.17
CA ARG A 40 7.12 10.40 -15.53
C ARG A 40 6.53 10.90 -16.85
N ARG A 41 6.49 12.23 -17.07
CA ARG A 41 6.08 12.84 -18.36
C ARG A 41 7.03 12.48 -19.51
N ALA A 42 8.31 12.23 -19.22
CA ALA A 42 9.28 11.72 -20.18
C ALA A 42 9.18 10.21 -20.45
N GLY A 43 8.16 9.53 -19.89
CA GLY A 43 7.92 8.10 -20.08
C GLY A 43 8.79 7.19 -19.20
N ILE A 44 9.42 7.72 -18.17
CA ILE A 44 10.20 6.92 -17.20
C ILE A 44 9.30 6.58 -16.02
N GLU A 45 8.72 5.40 -16.06
CA GLU A 45 7.73 4.96 -15.07
C GLU A 45 8.36 4.57 -13.72
N CYS A 46 9.61 4.10 -13.72
CA CYS A 46 10.27 3.62 -12.52
C CYS A 46 11.28 4.63 -11.99
N VAL A 47 10.85 5.43 -11.03
CA VAL A 47 11.67 6.42 -10.33
C VAL A 47 11.81 6.00 -8.87
N ILE A 48 13.05 5.92 -8.39
CA ILE A 48 13.38 5.53 -7.01
C ILE A 48 13.93 6.73 -6.26
N THR A 49 13.30 7.07 -5.15
CA THR A 49 13.78 8.11 -4.21
C THR A 49 14.16 7.45 -2.89
N PRO A 50 15.46 7.30 -2.58
CA PRO A 50 15.92 6.58 -1.38
C PRO A 50 15.32 7.12 -0.07
N ARG A 51 15.13 8.44 0.03
CA ARG A 51 14.51 9.07 1.21
C ARG A 51 13.09 8.59 1.44
N ILE A 52 12.29 8.43 0.38
CA ILE A 52 10.91 7.94 0.48
C ILE A 52 10.91 6.47 0.89
N LEU A 53 11.79 5.64 0.32
CA LEU A 53 11.91 4.24 0.70
C LEU A 53 12.27 4.10 2.18
N CYS A 54 13.30 4.82 2.62
CA CYS A 54 13.72 4.82 4.03
C CYS A 54 12.59 5.28 4.97
N THR A 55 11.90 6.37 4.63
CA THR A 55 10.75 6.86 5.41
C THR A 55 9.65 5.82 5.49
N SER A 56 9.35 5.13 4.39
CA SER A 56 8.33 4.08 4.37
C SER A 56 8.72 2.89 5.25
N ASP A 57 9.99 2.50 5.25
CA ASP A 57 10.51 1.44 6.11
C ASP A 57 10.45 1.81 7.59
N ILE A 58 10.84 3.05 7.93
CA ILE A 58 10.75 3.56 9.31
C ILE A 58 9.30 3.58 9.78
N LEU A 59 8.38 4.12 8.96
CA LEU A 59 6.96 4.16 9.31
C LEU A 59 6.38 2.76 9.51
N ARG A 60 6.75 1.81 8.65
CA ARG A 60 6.35 0.40 8.81
C ARG A 60 6.86 -0.17 10.12
N TYR A 61 8.13 0.08 10.47
CA TYR A 61 8.71 -0.37 11.73
C TYR A 61 8.03 0.25 12.95
N VAL A 62 7.79 1.57 12.95
CA VAL A 62 7.11 2.27 14.04
C VAL A 62 5.69 1.74 14.23
N ARG A 63 4.92 1.64 13.16
CA ARG A 63 3.56 1.09 13.22
C ARG A 63 3.56 -0.37 13.71
N ALA A 64 4.50 -1.21 13.25
CA ALA A 64 4.65 -2.58 13.75
C ALA A 64 5.04 -2.62 15.23
N ALA A 65 5.83 -1.66 15.71
CA ALA A 65 6.20 -1.56 17.13
C ALA A 65 5.03 -1.10 18.01
N GLU A 66 4.26 -0.12 17.55
CA GLU A 66 3.01 0.32 18.19
C GLU A 66 1.96 -0.80 18.21
N SER A 67 1.94 -1.62 17.17
CA SER A 67 1.03 -2.76 17.00
C SER A 67 1.29 -3.92 17.97
N ARG A 68 2.43 -3.96 18.66
CA ARG A 68 2.80 -5.09 19.54
C ARG A 68 1.88 -5.28 20.75
N GLN A 69 0.97 -4.35 21.04
CA GLN A 69 0.01 -4.54 22.13
C GLN A 69 -1.42 -4.92 21.66
N ASP A 70 -1.87 -4.58 20.42
CA ASP A 70 -3.21 -4.99 19.94
C ASP A 70 -3.44 -4.81 18.43
N SER A 71 -2.44 -4.48 17.61
CA SER A 71 -2.69 -4.19 16.19
C SER A 71 -2.38 -5.39 15.31
N GLU A 72 -3.35 -5.67 14.47
CA GLU A 72 -3.43 -6.80 13.56
C GLU A 72 -2.88 -6.46 12.15
N VAL A 73 -2.20 -5.30 11.99
CA VAL A 73 -1.64 -4.86 10.70
C VAL A 73 -0.39 -5.68 10.35
N LEU A 74 -0.47 -6.49 9.31
CA LEU A 74 0.63 -7.31 8.80
C LEU A 74 1.52 -6.54 7.81
N ALA A 75 0.92 -5.73 6.95
CA ALA A 75 1.63 -4.97 5.93
C ALA A 75 0.89 -3.66 5.58
N LEU A 76 1.66 -2.67 5.12
CA LEU A 76 1.13 -1.40 4.63
C LEU A 76 1.83 -1.04 3.33
N HIS A 77 1.04 -0.79 2.29
CA HIS A 77 1.52 -0.33 0.99
C HIS A 77 0.84 0.98 0.62
N ARG A 78 1.63 2.01 0.33
CA ARG A 78 1.11 3.27 -0.21
C ARG A 78 1.03 3.20 -1.72
N MET A 79 -0.12 3.60 -2.24
CA MET A 79 -0.43 3.58 -3.66
C MET A 79 -0.88 4.96 -4.12
N VAL A 80 -0.85 5.19 -5.45
CA VAL A 80 -1.36 6.42 -6.08
C VAL A 80 -0.89 7.69 -5.36
N GLU A 81 0.41 7.99 -5.45
CA GLU A 81 1.02 9.23 -4.93
C GLU A 81 0.74 9.50 -3.43
N ASN A 82 0.70 8.45 -2.62
CA ASN A 82 0.34 8.51 -1.20
C ASN A 82 -1.11 8.94 -0.89
N GLN A 83 -2.01 8.92 -1.87
CA GLN A 83 -3.42 9.24 -1.64
C GLN A 83 -4.22 8.05 -1.10
N VAL A 84 -3.75 6.84 -1.37
CA VAL A 84 -4.41 5.59 -1.01
C VAL A 84 -3.41 4.66 -0.32
N GLU A 85 -3.85 4.01 0.73
CA GLU A 85 -3.08 2.98 1.45
C GLU A 85 -3.78 1.64 1.33
N ALA A 86 -3.02 0.59 1.03
CA ALA A 86 -3.46 -0.79 1.18
C ALA A 86 -2.86 -1.35 2.46
N LEU A 87 -3.72 -1.80 3.36
CA LEU A 87 -3.35 -2.37 4.66
C LEU A 87 -3.76 -3.83 4.68
N GLU A 88 -2.85 -4.66 5.13
CA GLU A 88 -3.10 -6.07 5.33
C GLU A 88 -3.30 -6.34 6.83
N PHE A 89 -4.44 -6.91 7.18
CA PHE A 89 -4.81 -7.29 8.53
C PHE A 89 -4.99 -8.80 8.65
N ARG A 90 -4.82 -9.30 9.86
CA ARG A 90 -5.24 -10.65 10.21
C ARG A 90 -6.52 -10.58 11.04
N ALA A 91 -7.56 -11.27 10.61
CA ALA A 91 -8.77 -11.44 11.40
C ALA A 91 -8.48 -12.39 12.57
N THR A 92 -8.80 -11.98 13.78
CA THR A 92 -8.61 -12.74 15.01
C THR A 92 -9.97 -13.01 15.67
N SER A 93 -9.98 -13.82 16.74
CA SER A 93 -11.21 -14.05 17.52
C SER A 93 -11.82 -12.77 18.14
N LYS A 94 -11.03 -11.66 18.21
CA LYS A 94 -11.50 -10.34 18.69
C LYS A 94 -12.04 -9.46 17.55
N SER A 95 -11.93 -9.89 16.30
CA SER A 95 -12.41 -9.14 15.14
C SER A 95 -13.93 -9.13 15.10
N TRP A 96 -14.49 -7.95 14.79
CA TRP A 96 -15.94 -7.78 14.67
C TRP A 96 -16.44 -8.38 13.35
N TYR A 97 -17.73 -8.71 13.33
CA TYR A 97 -18.45 -9.18 12.13
C TYR A 97 -17.84 -10.42 11.47
N LEU A 98 -17.22 -11.32 12.24
CA LEU A 98 -16.82 -12.62 11.74
C LEU A 98 -18.04 -13.43 11.29
N ASN A 99 -17.90 -14.16 10.17
CA ASN A 99 -18.96 -14.98 9.55
C ASN A 99 -20.22 -14.19 9.14
N VAL A 100 -20.13 -12.87 9.01
CA VAL A 100 -21.23 -12.02 8.52
C VAL A 100 -20.94 -11.63 7.06
N PRO A 101 -21.91 -11.77 6.12
CA PRO A 101 -21.72 -11.35 4.74
C PRO A 101 -21.37 -9.85 4.64
N LEU A 102 -20.42 -9.48 3.78
CA LEU A 102 -19.93 -8.10 3.62
C LEU A 102 -21.05 -7.10 3.32
N LYS A 103 -22.08 -7.51 2.58
CA LYS A 103 -23.26 -6.68 2.29
C LYS A 103 -24.02 -6.22 3.52
N ASN A 104 -23.89 -6.94 4.64
CA ASN A 104 -24.57 -6.65 5.91
C ASN A 104 -23.65 -5.94 6.93
N ILE A 105 -22.38 -5.71 6.56
CA ILE A 105 -21.39 -5.08 7.45
C ILE A 105 -21.36 -3.57 7.21
N PRO A 106 -21.50 -2.74 8.24
CA PRO A 106 -21.40 -1.28 8.13
C PRO A 106 -19.94 -0.85 8.03
N LEU A 107 -19.36 -0.84 6.83
CA LEU A 107 -18.02 -0.30 6.59
C LEU A 107 -18.02 1.23 6.65
N LYS A 108 -16.92 1.82 7.10
CA LYS A 108 -16.70 3.27 7.01
C LYS A 108 -16.62 3.69 5.54
N LYS A 109 -16.99 4.95 5.29
CA LYS A 109 -16.85 5.56 3.96
C LYS A 109 -15.38 5.57 3.53
N ASP A 110 -15.14 5.44 2.23
CA ASP A 110 -13.79 5.44 1.62
C ASP A 110 -12.90 4.23 2.03
N ILE A 111 -13.54 3.13 2.43
CA ILE A 111 -12.90 1.82 2.69
C ILE A 111 -13.40 0.79 1.68
N LEU A 112 -12.47 0.03 1.14
CA LEU A 112 -12.74 -1.10 0.24
C LEU A 112 -12.03 -2.35 0.77
N VAL A 113 -12.76 -3.43 0.93
CA VAL A 113 -12.18 -4.77 1.13
C VAL A 113 -11.74 -5.30 -0.23
N ALA A 114 -10.45 -5.32 -0.48
CA ALA A 114 -9.89 -5.65 -1.78
C ALA A 114 -9.65 -7.15 -1.96
N VAL A 115 -9.15 -7.83 -0.92
CA VAL A 115 -8.83 -9.26 -0.94
C VAL A 115 -9.13 -9.89 0.41
N ILE A 116 -9.64 -11.12 0.40
CA ILE A 116 -9.69 -12.00 1.56
C ILE A 116 -8.86 -13.24 1.23
N GLY A 117 -7.85 -13.49 2.06
CA GLY A 117 -7.00 -14.68 1.99
C GLY A 117 -7.45 -15.70 3.03
N HIS A 118 -7.97 -16.83 2.58
CA HIS A 118 -8.38 -17.94 3.43
C HIS A 118 -7.49 -19.15 3.16
N THR A 119 -6.84 -19.71 4.16
CA THR A 119 -6.00 -20.92 4.06
C THR A 119 -5.03 -20.93 2.87
N GLY A 120 -4.42 -19.77 2.54
CA GLY A 120 -3.46 -19.65 1.44
C GLY A 120 -4.07 -19.34 0.07
N THR A 121 -5.40 -19.27 -0.05
CA THR A 121 -6.08 -18.86 -1.28
C THR A 121 -6.60 -17.44 -1.15
N ALA A 122 -6.20 -16.55 -2.07
CA ALA A 122 -6.66 -15.18 -2.12
C ALA A 122 -7.86 -15.02 -3.06
N VAL A 123 -8.91 -14.38 -2.57
CA VAL A 123 -10.16 -14.16 -3.31
C VAL A 123 -10.52 -12.69 -3.30
N ILE A 124 -10.98 -12.17 -4.44
CA ILE A 124 -11.62 -10.85 -4.51
C ILE A 124 -13.05 -11.02 -3.98
N PRO A 125 -13.39 -10.38 -2.84
CA PRO A 125 -14.66 -10.65 -2.19
C PRO A 125 -15.84 -9.98 -2.91
N GLY A 126 -16.98 -10.66 -2.90
CA GLY A 126 -18.28 -10.10 -3.25
C GLY A 126 -19.12 -9.81 -2.01
N GLY A 127 -20.35 -9.32 -2.20
CA GLY A 127 -21.25 -8.98 -1.09
C GLY A 127 -21.62 -10.17 -0.19
N ASP A 128 -21.57 -11.38 -0.68
CA ASP A 128 -21.87 -12.61 0.09
C ASP A 128 -20.62 -13.22 0.76
N SER A 129 -19.43 -12.70 0.47
CA SER A 129 -18.21 -13.10 1.14
C SER A 129 -18.22 -12.63 2.60
N PHE A 130 -17.50 -13.33 3.45
CA PHE A 130 -17.41 -13.04 4.89
C PHE A 130 -15.98 -13.26 5.39
N PHE A 131 -15.66 -12.70 6.54
CA PHE A 131 -14.39 -12.92 7.22
C PHE A 131 -14.47 -14.10 8.16
N GLN A 132 -13.40 -14.87 8.25
CA GLN A 132 -13.23 -15.93 9.26
C GLN A 132 -12.01 -15.63 10.13
N GLU A 133 -11.97 -16.21 11.33
CA GLU A 133 -10.79 -16.17 12.18
C GLU A 133 -9.59 -16.80 11.46
N GLY A 134 -8.45 -16.11 11.47
CA GLY A 134 -7.23 -16.51 10.78
C GLY A 134 -7.09 -15.98 9.36
N ASP A 135 -8.14 -15.40 8.78
CA ASP A 135 -8.08 -14.81 7.44
C ASP A 135 -7.12 -13.62 7.39
N THR A 136 -6.47 -13.50 6.25
CA THR A 136 -5.73 -12.29 5.89
C THR A 136 -6.65 -11.40 5.03
N VAL A 137 -6.82 -10.15 5.44
CA VAL A 137 -7.73 -9.21 4.76
C VAL A 137 -6.96 -7.99 4.29
N VAL A 138 -7.00 -7.72 2.99
CA VAL A 138 -6.42 -6.51 2.40
C VAL A 138 -7.50 -5.45 2.26
N ILE A 139 -7.28 -4.34 2.94
CA ILE A 139 -8.16 -3.17 2.94
C ILE A 139 -7.50 -2.05 2.17
N VAL A 140 -8.24 -1.41 1.29
CA VAL A 140 -7.81 -0.18 0.60
C VAL A 140 -8.58 1.00 1.16
N ALA A 141 -7.86 2.00 1.64
CA ALA A 141 -8.42 3.19 2.28
C ALA A 141 -7.69 4.46 1.84
N LYS A 142 -8.31 5.64 2.00
CA LYS A 142 -7.59 6.90 1.81
C LYS A 142 -6.50 7.08 2.85
N SER A 143 -5.33 7.58 2.46
CA SER A 143 -4.16 7.77 3.33
C SER A 143 -4.41 8.70 4.54
N ALA A 144 -5.45 9.52 4.51
CA ALA A 144 -5.86 10.36 5.64
C ALA A 144 -6.52 9.56 6.77
N MET A 145 -6.87 8.29 6.54
CA MET A 145 -7.51 7.44 7.56
C MET A 145 -6.44 6.72 8.37
N THR A 146 -6.43 6.93 9.67
CA THR A 146 -5.57 6.17 10.58
C THR A 146 -6.28 4.87 10.94
N LEU A 147 -5.86 3.77 10.32
CA LEU A 147 -6.34 2.42 10.63
C LEU A 147 -5.22 1.68 11.35
N SER A 148 -5.39 1.43 12.64
CA SER A 148 -4.40 0.73 13.48
C SER A 148 -4.83 -0.68 13.81
N ASN A 149 -6.13 -0.95 13.79
CA ASN A 149 -6.74 -2.22 14.14
C ASN A 149 -7.73 -2.64 13.05
N PHE A 150 -7.96 -3.94 12.87
CA PHE A 150 -8.93 -4.45 11.92
C PHE A 150 -10.34 -3.89 12.17
N ASN A 151 -10.72 -3.73 13.43
CA ASN A 151 -12.02 -3.20 13.80
C ASN A 151 -12.24 -1.72 13.45
N ASP A 152 -11.15 -0.99 13.14
CA ASP A 152 -11.23 0.42 12.72
C ASP A 152 -11.92 0.62 11.36
N ILE A 153 -12.07 -0.44 10.56
CA ILE A 153 -12.75 -0.37 9.26
C ILE A 153 -14.26 -0.25 9.38
N PHE A 154 -14.83 -0.64 10.53
CA PHE A 154 -16.26 -0.66 10.73
C PHE A 154 -16.80 0.69 11.24
N ALA A 155 -17.97 1.08 10.75
CA ALA A 155 -18.62 2.32 11.17
C ALA A 155 -19.28 2.21 12.55
N LYS A 156 -19.64 1.00 12.96
CA LYS A 156 -20.30 0.70 14.24
C LYS A 156 -19.78 -0.62 14.80
N GLN A 157 -19.81 -0.73 16.10
CA GLN A 157 -19.63 -2.00 16.81
C GLN A 157 -20.88 -2.88 16.62
N PRO A 158 -20.72 -4.23 16.53
CA PRO A 158 -21.85 -5.14 16.41
C PRO A 158 -22.77 -5.10 17.63
#